data_7d51cbcd39b8f1310d0cef818f31056d
#
_entry.id   7d51cbcd39b8f1310d0cef818f31056d
#
_cell.length_a   1.000
_cell.length_b   1.000
_cell.length_c   1.000
_cell.angle_alpha   90.00
_cell.angle_beta   90.00
_cell.angle_gamma   90.00
#
_symmetry.space_group_name_H-M   'P 1'
#
loop_
_entity.id
_entity.type
_entity.pdbx_description
1 polymer ?
#
loop_
_entity_poly.entity_id
_entity_poly.type
_entity_poly.pdbx_seq_one_letter_code
_entity_poly.pdbx_strand_id
1 'polypeptide(L)'
;LFFQSDTKYTRIVTRDAEALVRIPLRELIEGLDEELFWQVHRGTIVNASAVDRAVREGPEKLTLHLKGRNEKLTVSRQFFQLFKQT
;
A
#
# COMPACT_ATOMS: atom_id res chain seq x y z
N LEU A 1 6.54 1.05 -5.78
CA LEU A 1 5.09 0.81 -5.84
C LEU A 1 4.46 0.77 -4.46
N PHE A 2 5.05 0.02 -3.55
CA PHE A 2 4.51 -0.05 -2.21
C PHE A 2 5.57 -0.47 -1.20
N PHE A 3 5.26 -0.20 0.08
CA PHE A 3 6.06 -0.62 1.22
C PHE A 3 5.18 -1.50 2.11
N GLN A 4 5.74 -2.61 2.58
CA GLN A 4 4.98 -3.54 3.41
C GLN A 4 5.86 -3.99 4.56
N SER A 5 5.35 -3.90 5.78
CA SER A 5 6.11 -4.36 6.94
C SER A 5 6.11 -5.88 7.01
N ASP A 6 7.26 -6.41 7.38
CA ASP A 6 7.45 -7.82 7.66
C ASP A 6 8.01 -7.91 9.08
N THR A 7 8.25 -9.09 9.60
CA THR A 7 8.57 -9.32 11.00
C THR A 7 9.66 -8.39 11.57
N LYS A 8 10.75 -8.18 10.82
CA LYS A 8 11.86 -7.32 11.25
C LYS A 8 12.27 -6.30 10.21
N TYR A 9 11.61 -6.30 9.07
CA TYR A 9 12.03 -5.51 7.91
C TYR A 9 10.84 -4.84 7.29
N THR A 10 11.12 -3.80 6.51
CA THR A 10 10.15 -3.23 5.60
C THR A 10 10.54 -3.66 4.19
N ARG A 11 9.60 -4.26 3.50
CA ARG A 11 9.78 -4.69 2.12
C ARG A 11 9.42 -3.52 1.21
N ILE A 12 10.37 -3.10 0.40
CA ILE A 12 10.18 -2.02 -0.56
C ILE A 12 10.06 -2.65 -1.93
N VAL A 13 8.93 -2.46 -2.58
CA VAL A 13 8.66 -3.04 -3.89
C VAL A 13 8.55 -1.92 -4.91
N THR A 14 9.42 -1.97 -5.92
CA THR A 14 9.36 -1.08 -7.07
C THR A 14 8.92 -1.88 -8.28
N ARG A 15 8.83 -1.22 -9.43
CA ARG A 15 8.42 -1.92 -10.66
C ARG A 15 9.33 -3.10 -10.99
N ASP A 16 10.63 -2.94 -10.81
CA ASP A 16 11.62 -3.90 -11.28
C ASP A 16 12.41 -4.57 -10.17
N ALA A 17 12.21 -4.21 -8.92
CA ALA A 17 13.06 -4.69 -7.83
C ALA A 17 12.34 -4.73 -6.50
N GLU A 18 12.92 -5.49 -5.58
CA GLU A 18 12.51 -5.53 -4.18
C GLU A 18 13.73 -5.36 -3.30
N ALA A 19 13.53 -4.72 -2.16
CA ALA A 19 14.57 -4.58 -1.15
C ALA A 19 13.97 -4.75 0.23
N LEU A 20 14.78 -5.22 1.17
CA LEU A 20 14.41 -5.32 2.57
C LEU A 20 15.28 -4.36 3.36
N VAL A 21 14.64 -3.48 4.13
CA VAL A 21 15.35 -2.53 4.97
C VAL A 21 14.87 -2.65 6.40
N ARG A 22 15.73 -2.29 7.36
CA ARG A 22 15.41 -2.36 8.78
C ARG A 22 14.83 -1.06 9.32
N ILE A 23 14.15 -0.33 8.48
CA ILE A 23 13.53 0.94 8.88
C ILE A 23 12.04 0.67 9.10
N PRO A 24 11.49 0.97 10.28
CA PRO A 24 10.06 0.78 10.53
C PRO A 24 9.21 1.58 9.55
N LEU A 25 8.08 1.02 9.18
CA LEU A 25 7.18 1.63 8.22
C LEU A 25 6.75 3.04 8.66
N ARG A 26 6.51 3.23 9.95
CA ARG A 26 6.10 4.53 10.50
C ARG A 26 7.17 5.61 10.31
N GLU A 27 8.45 5.22 10.27
CA GLU A 27 9.52 6.18 10.02
C GLU A 27 9.62 6.50 8.54
N LEU A 28 9.36 5.51 7.69
CA LEU A 28 9.37 5.73 6.25
C LEU A 28 8.26 6.69 5.82
N ILE A 29 7.06 6.53 6.40
CA ILE A 29 5.91 7.35 6.01
C ILE A 29 6.14 8.83 6.29
N GLU A 30 6.92 9.16 7.31
CA GLU A 30 7.21 10.55 7.64
C GLU A 30 8.01 11.26 6.57
N GLY A 31 8.80 10.50 5.79
CA GLY A 31 9.60 11.06 4.71
C GLY A 31 8.95 10.99 3.34
N LEU A 32 7.74 10.45 3.25
CA LEU A 32 7.05 10.28 1.98
C LEU A 32 6.02 11.40 1.77
N ASP A 33 5.81 11.75 0.50
CA ASP A 33 4.80 12.72 0.12
C ASP A 33 3.42 12.10 0.30
N GLU A 34 2.63 12.63 1.23
CA GLU A 34 1.32 12.08 1.56
C GLU A 34 0.29 12.23 0.44
N GLU A 35 0.56 13.05 -0.56
CA GLU A 35 -0.29 13.15 -1.74
C GLU A 35 -0.04 12.00 -2.70
N LEU A 36 1.14 11.39 -2.65
CA LEU A 36 1.54 10.30 -3.55
C LEU A 36 1.48 8.94 -2.88
N PHE A 37 1.73 8.89 -1.58
CA PHE A 37 1.82 7.62 -0.84
C PHE A 37 0.74 7.57 0.23
N TRP A 38 -0.09 6.53 0.15
CA TRP A 38 -1.22 6.36 1.05
C TRP A 38 -1.03 5.12 1.91
N GLN A 39 -1.22 5.29 3.20
CA GLN A 39 -1.27 4.14 4.08
C GLN A 39 -2.65 3.48 3.91
N VAL A 40 -2.65 2.20 3.56
CA VAL A 40 -3.89 1.47 3.28
C VAL A 40 -4.14 0.35 4.28
N HIS A 41 -3.14 0.06 5.08
CA HIS A 41 -3.18 -0.93 6.13
C HIS A 41 -2.09 -0.53 7.13
N ARG A 42 -2.21 -0.93 8.37
CA ARG A 42 -1.18 -0.55 9.35
C ARG A 42 0.22 -1.02 8.95
N GLY A 43 0.29 -2.06 8.13
CA GLY A 43 1.55 -2.60 7.64
C GLY A 43 1.82 -2.34 6.17
N THR A 44 1.10 -1.44 5.52
CA THR A 44 1.23 -1.24 4.08
C THR A 44 1.02 0.20 3.67
N ILE A 45 1.98 0.72 2.89
CA ILE A 45 1.89 2.03 2.24
C ILE A 45 1.99 1.80 0.74
N VAL A 46 1.11 2.41 -0.04
CA VAL A 46 1.11 2.26 -1.49
C VAL A 46 1.28 3.60 -2.18
N ASN A 47 1.99 3.61 -3.30
CA ASN A 47 2.00 4.75 -4.20
C ASN A 47 0.66 4.75 -4.94
N ALA A 48 -0.15 5.78 -4.72
CA ALA A 48 -1.49 5.86 -5.30
C ALA A 48 -1.48 5.74 -6.83
N SER A 49 -0.45 6.24 -7.48
CA SER A 49 -0.36 6.16 -8.94
C SER A 49 -0.07 4.75 -9.45
N ALA A 50 0.35 3.84 -8.57
CA ALA A 50 0.60 2.45 -8.94
C ALA A 50 -0.65 1.59 -8.85
N VAL A 51 -1.73 2.11 -8.31
CA VAL A 51 -3.00 1.39 -8.18
C VAL A 51 -3.74 1.42 -9.51
N ASP A 52 -4.02 0.24 -10.05
CA ASP A 52 -4.83 0.12 -11.25
C ASP A 52 -6.31 0.29 -10.93
N ARG A 53 -6.77 -0.43 -9.91
CA ARG A 53 -8.17 -0.34 -9.47
C ARG A 53 -8.31 -0.85 -8.04
N ALA A 54 -9.38 -0.41 -7.40
CA ALA A 54 -9.79 -0.91 -6.10
C ALA A 54 -11.06 -1.76 -6.29
N VAL A 55 -11.04 -2.98 -5.80
CA VAL A 55 -12.16 -3.91 -5.96
C VAL A 55 -12.78 -4.22 -4.60
N ARG A 56 -14.06 -3.97 -4.45
CA ARG A 56 -14.80 -4.29 -3.26
C ARG A 56 -15.24 -5.75 -3.32
N GLU A 57 -14.74 -6.55 -2.40
CA GLU A 57 -15.05 -7.98 -2.34
C GLU A 57 -15.89 -8.31 -1.12
N GLY A 58 -16.93 -7.53 -0.91
CA GLY A 58 -17.83 -7.68 0.22
C GLY A 58 -17.81 -6.44 1.10
N PRO A 59 -18.61 -6.43 2.20
CA PRO A 59 -18.75 -5.24 3.03
C PRO A 59 -17.48 -4.87 3.81
N GLU A 60 -16.59 -5.82 4.01
CA GLU A 60 -15.42 -5.60 4.84
C GLU A 60 -14.09 -5.86 4.12
N LYS A 61 -14.12 -6.09 2.82
CA LYS A 61 -12.91 -6.38 2.08
C LYS A 61 -12.78 -5.49 0.86
N LEU A 62 -11.68 -4.75 0.82
CA LEU A 62 -11.32 -3.92 -0.32
C LEU A 62 -9.90 -4.29 -0.72
N THR A 63 -9.72 -4.61 -1.99
CA THR A 63 -8.44 -5.08 -2.53
C THR A 63 -7.96 -4.15 -3.61
N LEU A 64 -6.67 -3.81 -3.59
CA LEU A 64 -6.05 -2.98 -4.61
C LEU A 64 -5.30 -3.86 -5.59
N HIS A 65 -5.54 -3.64 -6.87
CA HIS A 65 -4.81 -4.28 -7.95
C HIS A 65 -3.75 -3.30 -8.45
N LEU A 66 -2.53 -3.75 -8.57
CA LEU A 66 -1.41 -2.91 -8.96
C LEU A 66 -1.11 -3.00 -10.45
N LYS A 67 -0.70 -1.89 -11.03
CA LYS A 67 -0.32 -1.83 -12.45
C LYS A 67 0.91 -2.66 -12.70
N GLY A 68 0.81 -3.59 -13.66
CA GLY A 68 1.95 -4.39 -14.08
C GLY A 68 2.40 -5.48 -13.12
N ARG A 69 1.63 -5.77 -12.08
CA ARG A 69 1.94 -6.84 -11.14
C ARG A 69 0.69 -7.63 -10.82
N ASN A 70 0.90 -8.90 -10.46
CA ASN A 70 -0.19 -9.78 -10.05
C ASN A 70 -0.50 -9.66 -8.54
N GLU A 71 0.34 -8.96 -7.81
CA GLU A 71 0.13 -8.80 -6.37
C GLU A 71 -1.07 -7.90 -6.09
N LYS A 72 -1.77 -8.23 -5.03
CA LYS A 72 -2.91 -7.47 -4.55
C LYS A 72 -2.64 -7.03 -3.12
N LEU A 73 -3.09 -5.84 -2.77
CA LEU A 73 -2.96 -5.31 -1.42
C LEU A 73 -4.34 -5.21 -0.78
N THR A 74 -4.40 -5.55 0.50
CA THR A 74 -5.64 -5.44 1.26
C THR A 74 -5.70 -4.09 1.97
N VAL A 75 -6.85 -3.42 1.89
CA VAL A 75 -7.08 -2.14 2.55
C VAL A 75 -7.84 -2.39 3.86
N SER A 76 -7.33 -1.85 4.97
CA SER A 76 -8.05 -1.89 6.25
C SER A 76 -9.28 -1.00 6.19
N ARG A 77 -10.31 -1.36 6.95
CA ARG A 77 -11.58 -0.61 6.98
C ARG A 77 -11.39 0.87 7.27
N GLN A 78 -10.49 1.20 8.19
CA GLN A 78 -10.26 2.61 8.55
C GLN A 78 -9.72 3.45 7.39
N PHE A 79 -9.19 2.80 6.36
CA PHE A 79 -8.64 3.48 5.18
C PHE A 79 -9.52 3.38 3.94
N PHE A 80 -10.70 2.77 4.04
CA PHE A 80 -11.62 2.62 2.89
C PHE A 80 -11.99 3.97 2.28
N GLN A 81 -12.09 4.99 3.09
CA GLN A 81 -12.50 6.32 2.64
C GLN A 81 -11.55 6.93 1.60
N LEU A 82 -10.29 6.50 1.57
CA LEU A 82 -9.34 6.98 0.58
C LEU A 82 -9.72 6.58 -0.85
N PHE A 83 -10.52 5.54 -0.98
CA PHE A 83 -10.90 4.97 -2.27
C PHE A 83 -12.39 5.14 -2.57
N LYS A 84 -13.09 5.91 -1.78
CA LYS A 84 -14.48 6.24 -2.06
C LYS A 84 -14.54 7.19 -3.23
N GLN A 85 -15.44 6.89 -4.15
CA GLN A 85 -15.76 7.84 -5.20
C GLN A 85 -16.89 8.73 -4.69
N THR A 86 -16.72 10.00 -4.86
CA THR A 86 -17.73 10.97 -4.52
C THR A 86 -18.70 11.17 -5.68
#